data_6de6998f80dc4dc2efae7dcaa4b6f256
#
_entry.id   6de6998f80dc4dc2efae7dcaa4b6f256
#
_cell.length_a   1.000
_cell.length_b   1.000
_cell.length_c   1.000
_cell.angle_alpha   90.00
_cell.angle_beta   90.00
_cell.angle_gamma   90.00
#
_symmetry.space_group_name_H-M   'P 1'
#
loop_
_entity.id
_entity.type
_entity.pdbx_description
1 polymer ?
#
loop_
_entity_poly.entity_id
_entity_poly.type
_entity_poly.pdbx_seq_one_letter_code
_entity_poly.pdbx_strand_id
1 'polypeptide(L)'
;LRNSGEPYITHPIAVAAQCATCKLDAQALMAALLHDAMEDCGVTKADLIDRFGAPVAELVDGLTKLDKLQFNTREENQAESFRKMLLAMARDVRVILVKLADRSHNMRTLSDMPRSKWSRISSETLDIYAPIAHRLGLNQTYRELQDLAFRHLHPWRYATLTKAVGKSRNRRRDLIQKVQAEVDAAFAKLGMRVRLAGREKTLYAIYQKMKLKHLSFAQVTDIYGFRVIVPTVTDCYTALGVLHQMYKPVPGKFKDHIAIAKLNGYQSLHTTLVGPSGINIEFQMRTEEMHVVAEAGVAAHWLYKAQDTGSGAAERLGTKWLQSLLDIQNETRDAAEFWDHVKVDLFPDAVYVFTP
;
A
#
# COMPACT_ATOMS: atom_id res chain seq x y z
N LEU A 1 -3.83 -2.58 30.30
CA LEU A 1 -2.84 -3.41 29.60
C LEU A 1 -3.42 -3.93 28.29
N ARG A 2 -2.58 -4.19 27.30
CA ARG A 2 -2.94 -4.92 26.07
C ARG A 2 -3.03 -6.43 26.33
N ASN A 3 -3.55 -7.20 25.37
CA ASN A 3 -3.58 -8.67 25.45
C ASN A 3 -2.15 -9.28 25.54
N SER A 4 -1.12 -8.57 25.06
CA SER A 4 0.29 -8.94 25.23
C SER A 4 0.83 -8.76 26.64
N GLY A 5 0.09 -8.09 27.53
CA GLY A 5 0.55 -7.67 28.86
C GLY A 5 1.32 -6.34 28.89
N GLU A 6 1.59 -5.73 27.74
CA GLU A 6 2.24 -4.42 27.65
C GLU A 6 1.31 -3.27 28.10
N PRO A 7 1.88 -2.13 28.57
CA PRO A 7 1.09 -0.93 28.82
C PRO A 7 0.35 -0.49 27.56
N TYR A 8 -0.92 -0.06 27.68
CA TYR A 8 -1.74 0.34 26.52
C TYR A 8 -1.11 1.48 25.71
N ILE A 9 -0.40 2.40 26.36
CA ILE A 9 0.24 3.55 25.71
C ILE A 9 1.24 3.17 24.61
N THR A 10 1.77 1.94 24.63
CA THR A 10 2.70 1.47 23.58
C THR A 10 2.04 1.47 22.19
N HIS A 11 0.72 1.24 22.14
CA HIS A 11 -0.05 1.24 20.89
C HIS A 11 -0.16 2.64 20.27
N PRO A 12 -0.74 3.66 20.94
CA PRO A 12 -0.81 4.99 20.34
C PRO A 12 0.56 5.58 20.01
N ILE A 13 1.60 5.29 20.79
CA ILE A 13 2.97 5.70 20.46
C ILE A 13 3.43 5.05 19.14
N ALA A 14 3.18 3.75 18.94
CA ALA A 14 3.56 3.05 17.72
C ALA A 14 2.78 3.58 16.50
N VAL A 15 1.49 3.89 16.66
CA VAL A 15 0.66 4.52 15.62
C VAL A 15 1.20 5.90 15.25
N ALA A 16 1.48 6.76 16.24
CA ALA A 16 2.04 8.07 16.02
C ALA A 16 3.45 8.01 15.38
N ALA A 17 4.29 7.06 15.79
CA ALA A 17 5.61 6.84 15.18
C ALA A 17 5.48 6.45 13.69
N GLN A 18 4.51 5.62 13.34
CA GLN A 18 4.24 5.28 11.93
C GLN A 18 3.74 6.50 11.14
N CYS A 19 2.85 7.32 11.71
CA CYS A 19 2.41 8.59 11.12
C CYS A 19 3.59 9.57 10.94
N ALA A 20 4.52 9.62 11.88
CA ALA A 20 5.73 10.44 11.80
C ALA A 20 6.66 10.01 10.67
N THR A 21 6.77 8.70 10.36
CA THR A 21 7.54 8.23 9.19
C THR A 21 6.93 8.70 7.87
N CYS A 22 5.61 8.90 7.84
CA CYS A 22 4.89 9.50 6.71
C CYS A 22 4.95 11.03 6.70
N LYS A 23 5.69 11.66 7.64
CA LYS A 23 5.83 13.14 7.78
C LYS A 23 4.50 13.86 7.96
N LEU A 24 3.51 13.22 8.58
CA LEU A 24 2.26 13.89 8.92
C LEU A 24 2.51 15.04 9.90
N ASP A 25 1.62 16.03 9.88
CA ASP A 25 1.72 17.23 10.70
C ASP A 25 1.49 16.94 12.21
N ALA A 26 1.80 17.93 13.04
CA ALA A 26 1.67 17.82 14.50
C ALA A 26 0.24 17.49 14.94
N GLN A 27 -0.79 18.01 14.23
CA GLN A 27 -2.19 17.73 14.55
C GLN A 27 -2.54 16.26 14.33
N ALA A 28 -2.07 15.68 13.21
CA ALA A 28 -2.25 14.25 12.94
C ALA A 28 -1.50 13.37 13.93
N LEU A 29 -0.29 13.77 14.37
CA LEU A 29 0.46 13.05 15.39
C LEU A 29 -0.23 13.09 16.76
N MET A 30 -0.76 14.25 17.15
CA MET A 30 -1.59 14.38 18.36
C MET A 30 -2.85 13.53 18.27
N ALA A 31 -3.55 13.57 17.13
CA ALA A 31 -4.71 12.72 16.90
C ALA A 31 -4.38 11.22 16.94
N ALA A 32 -3.21 10.81 16.41
CA ALA A 32 -2.74 9.43 16.50
C ALA A 32 -2.45 8.98 17.94
N LEU A 33 -1.94 9.88 18.79
CA LEU A 33 -1.75 9.58 20.22
C LEU A 33 -3.07 9.49 20.99
N LEU A 34 -4.11 10.19 20.55
CA LEU A 34 -5.40 10.34 21.23
C LEU A 34 -6.53 9.53 20.57
N HIS A 35 -6.24 8.72 19.52
CA HIS A 35 -7.26 8.14 18.66
C HIS A 35 -8.29 7.28 19.40
N ASP A 36 -7.91 6.58 20.47
CA ASP A 36 -8.79 5.74 21.30
C ASP A 36 -9.31 6.48 22.56
N ALA A 37 -8.90 7.74 22.80
CA ALA A 37 -9.21 8.43 24.07
C ALA A 37 -10.70 8.64 24.28
N MET A 38 -11.47 8.88 23.22
CA MET A 38 -12.93 9.05 23.30
C MET A 38 -13.66 7.71 23.53
N GLU A 39 -13.10 6.60 23.08
CA GLU A 39 -13.73 5.27 23.18
C GLU A 39 -13.39 4.59 24.51
N ASP A 40 -12.11 4.59 24.86
CA ASP A 40 -11.60 3.78 25.97
C ASP A 40 -11.48 4.58 27.27
N CYS A 41 -11.37 5.92 27.21
CA CYS A 41 -11.12 6.74 28.41
C CYS A 41 -12.29 7.67 28.77
N GLY A 42 -13.40 7.65 28.01
CA GLY A 42 -14.56 8.50 28.26
C GLY A 42 -14.32 10.00 28.07
N VAL A 43 -13.24 10.39 27.38
CA VAL A 43 -12.90 11.78 27.04
C VAL A 43 -13.93 12.29 26.01
N THR A 44 -14.51 13.46 26.25
CA THR A 44 -15.47 14.04 25.32
C THR A 44 -14.76 14.87 24.24
N LYS A 45 -15.49 15.11 23.13
CA LYS A 45 -14.99 16.01 22.08
C LYS A 45 -14.73 17.42 22.60
N ALA A 46 -15.56 17.91 23.55
CA ALA A 46 -15.37 19.21 24.19
C ALA A 46 -14.06 19.29 24.98
N ASP A 47 -13.70 18.24 25.74
CA ASP A 47 -12.44 18.16 26.45
C ASP A 47 -11.23 18.19 25.50
N LEU A 48 -11.38 17.56 24.32
CA LEU A 48 -10.30 17.58 23.30
C LEU A 48 -10.17 18.96 22.66
N ILE A 49 -11.28 19.67 22.41
CA ILE A 49 -11.27 21.04 21.88
C ILE A 49 -10.56 21.97 22.85
N ASP A 50 -10.91 21.89 24.15
CA ASP A 50 -10.35 22.74 25.18
C ASP A 50 -8.84 22.57 25.35
N ARG A 51 -8.35 21.33 25.29
CA ARG A 51 -6.94 20.99 25.53
C ARG A 51 -6.04 21.01 24.30
N PHE A 52 -6.56 20.62 23.15
CA PHE A 52 -5.76 20.39 21.92
C PHE A 52 -6.26 21.19 20.71
N GLY A 53 -7.37 21.90 20.85
CA GLY A 53 -7.99 22.68 19.79
C GLY A 53 -8.91 21.86 18.87
N ALA A 54 -9.80 22.59 18.17
CA ALA A 54 -10.81 22.00 17.29
C ALA A 54 -10.24 21.09 16.20
N PRO A 55 -9.12 21.41 15.49
CA PRO A 55 -8.59 20.54 14.44
C PRO A 55 -8.19 19.13 14.90
N VAL A 56 -7.59 19.00 16.08
CA VAL A 56 -7.22 17.70 16.65
C VAL A 56 -8.50 16.94 17.09
N ALA A 57 -9.44 17.62 17.74
CA ALA A 57 -10.69 17.04 18.17
C ALA A 57 -11.53 16.50 16.99
N GLU A 58 -11.56 17.22 15.84
CA GLU A 58 -12.24 16.75 14.63
C GLU A 58 -11.59 15.48 14.05
N LEU A 59 -10.27 15.42 14.03
CA LEU A 59 -9.55 14.21 13.59
C LEU A 59 -9.87 13.00 14.48
N VAL A 60 -9.83 13.18 15.81
CA VAL A 60 -10.14 12.09 16.77
C VAL A 60 -11.61 11.67 16.68
N ASP A 61 -12.55 12.62 16.57
CA ASP A 61 -13.97 12.33 16.36
C ASP A 61 -14.20 11.54 15.07
N GLY A 62 -13.48 11.90 13.99
CA GLY A 62 -13.51 11.16 12.73
C GLY A 62 -13.03 9.71 12.89
N LEU A 63 -11.95 9.48 13.65
CA LEU A 63 -11.42 8.15 13.93
C LEU A 63 -12.40 7.30 14.76
N THR A 64 -12.95 7.87 15.85
CA THR A 64 -13.96 7.22 16.71
C THR A 64 -15.22 6.84 15.94
N LYS A 65 -15.68 7.69 15.01
CA LYS A 65 -16.83 7.35 14.16
C LYS A 65 -16.56 6.17 13.25
N LEU A 66 -15.30 6.00 12.78
CA LEU A 66 -14.89 4.84 11.99
C LEU A 66 -14.90 3.54 12.81
N ASP A 67 -14.49 3.57 14.08
CA ASP A 67 -14.42 2.39 14.94
C ASP A 67 -15.79 1.88 15.36
N LYS A 68 -16.77 2.76 15.50
CA LYS A 68 -18.18 2.40 15.78
C LYS A 68 -18.88 1.72 14.59
N LEU A 69 -18.27 1.71 13.41
CA LEU A 69 -18.79 0.99 12.25
C LEU A 69 -18.52 -0.52 12.42
N GLN A 70 -19.53 -1.25 12.89
CA GLN A 70 -19.47 -2.71 12.95
C GLN A 70 -19.73 -3.28 11.56
N PHE A 71 -18.73 -3.96 11.01
CA PHE A 71 -18.87 -4.73 9.76
C PHE A 71 -19.62 -6.04 10.09
N ASN A 72 -20.94 -5.97 10.14
CA ASN A 72 -21.80 -7.16 10.30
C ASN A 72 -21.85 -7.93 8.97
N THR A 73 -22.06 -9.26 9.07
CA THR A 73 -21.97 -10.24 7.98
C THR A 73 -23.00 -10.12 6.85
N ARG A 74 -23.90 -9.15 6.86
CA ARG A 74 -24.83 -8.87 5.76
C ARG A 74 -24.25 -7.82 4.82
N GLU A 75 -24.24 -8.10 3.52
CA GLU A 75 -23.65 -7.24 2.46
C GLU A 75 -24.13 -5.78 2.51
N GLU A 76 -25.42 -5.56 2.80
CA GLU A 76 -25.99 -4.21 2.93
C GLU A 76 -25.41 -3.41 4.11
N ASN A 77 -25.19 -4.07 5.27
CA ASN A 77 -24.58 -3.42 6.43
C ASN A 77 -23.07 -3.13 6.20
N GLN A 78 -22.41 -3.96 5.41
CA GLN A 78 -21.02 -3.71 5.01
C GLN A 78 -20.93 -2.49 4.08
N ALA A 79 -21.84 -2.40 3.10
CA ALA A 79 -21.91 -1.28 2.16
C ALA A 79 -22.13 0.06 2.89
N GLU A 80 -23.10 0.12 3.82
CA GLU A 80 -23.41 1.34 4.59
C GLU A 80 -22.25 1.73 5.52
N SER A 81 -21.64 0.75 6.20
CA SER A 81 -20.47 1.00 7.05
C SER A 81 -19.29 1.51 6.25
N PHE A 82 -19.04 0.91 5.08
CA PHE A 82 -17.98 1.33 4.18
C PHE A 82 -18.24 2.75 3.62
N ARG A 83 -19.49 3.04 3.24
CA ARG A 83 -19.93 4.37 2.81
C ARG A 83 -19.63 5.44 3.88
N LYS A 84 -20.05 5.19 5.13
CA LYS A 84 -19.78 6.12 6.25
C LYS A 84 -18.28 6.31 6.47
N MET A 85 -17.50 5.24 6.35
CA MET A 85 -16.05 5.30 6.46
C MET A 85 -15.45 6.18 5.36
N LEU A 86 -15.82 5.98 4.09
CA LEU A 86 -15.32 6.78 2.97
C LEU A 86 -15.69 8.26 3.12
N LEU A 87 -16.90 8.56 3.60
CA LEU A 87 -17.36 9.93 3.82
C LEU A 87 -16.60 10.64 4.96
N ALA A 88 -16.29 9.93 6.03
CA ALA A 88 -15.44 10.48 7.10
C ALA A 88 -14.03 10.80 6.56
N MET A 89 -13.49 9.94 5.69
CA MET A 89 -12.21 10.14 5.03
C MET A 89 -12.19 11.29 4.02
N ALA A 90 -13.30 11.50 3.32
CA ALA A 90 -13.42 12.57 2.32
C ALA A 90 -13.37 13.99 2.93
N ARG A 91 -13.63 14.13 4.24
CA ARG A 91 -13.50 15.40 4.98
C ARG A 91 -12.04 15.74 5.28
N ASP A 92 -11.26 14.76 5.70
CA ASP A 92 -9.84 14.93 6.00
C ASP A 92 -9.09 13.60 5.77
N VAL A 93 -8.19 13.58 4.80
CA VAL A 93 -7.41 12.38 4.46
C VAL A 93 -6.51 11.90 5.61
N ARG A 94 -6.16 12.77 6.56
CA ARG A 94 -5.35 12.40 7.72
C ARG A 94 -6.05 11.35 8.60
N VAL A 95 -7.38 11.38 8.66
CA VAL A 95 -8.18 10.38 9.40
C VAL A 95 -7.88 8.97 8.90
N ILE A 96 -7.88 8.76 7.57
CA ILE A 96 -7.59 7.41 7.05
C ILE A 96 -6.12 7.04 7.18
N LEU A 97 -5.19 7.99 7.08
CA LEU A 97 -3.77 7.71 7.24
C LEU A 97 -3.47 7.23 8.67
N VAL A 98 -4.04 7.88 9.68
CA VAL A 98 -3.94 7.45 11.09
C VAL A 98 -4.62 6.08 11.25
N LYS A 99 -5.81 5.87 10.67
CA LYS A 99 -6.53 4.59 10.78
C LYS A 99 -5.80 3.42 10.10
N LEU A 100 -5.10 3.66 8.99
CA LEU A 100 -4.25 2.65 8.35
C LEU A 100 -3.00 2.34 9.20
N ALA A 101 -2.43 3.34 9.88
CA ALA A 101 -1.34 3.13 10.83
C ALA A 101 -1.80 2.30 12.05
N ASP A 102 -2.97 2.63 12.61
CA ASP A 102 -3.62 1.84 13.68
C ASP A 102 -3.85 0.39 13.23
N ARG A 103 -4.50 0.18 12.07
CA ARG A 103 -4.75 -1.15 11.51
C ARG A 103 -3.45 -1.94 11.30
N SER A 104 -2.40 -1.31 10.81
CA SER A 104 -1.10 -1.95 10.62
C SER A 104 -0.50 -2.42 11.95
N HIS A 105 -0.56 -1.59 13.00
CA HIS A 105 -0.09 -1.98 14.32
C HIS A 105 -0.95 -3.10 14.92
N ASN A 106 -2.27 -3.03 14.81
CA ASN A 106 -3.18 -4.08 15.27
C ASN A 106 -2.94 -5.41 14.54
N MET A 107 -2.62 -5.39 13.26
CA MET A 107 -2.27 -6.58 12.50
C MET A 107 -0.92 -7.18 12.90
N ARG A 108 0.08 -6.36 13.26
CA ARG A 108 1.39 -6.83 13.77
C ARG A 108 1.26 -7.55 15.12
N THR A 109 0.31 -7.13 15.94
CA THR A 109 0.05 -7.67 17.29
C THR A 109 -1.15 -8.64 17.34
N LEU A 110 -1.70 -9.04 16.18
CA LEU A 110 -2.90 -9.88 16.10
C LEU A 110 -2.67 -11.28 16.71
N SER A 111 -1.42 -11.76 16.74
CA SER A 111 -1.06 -13.02 17.40
C SER A 111 -1.40 -13.06 18.89
N ASP A 112 -1.48 -11.90 19.56
CA ASP A 112 -1.77 -11.78 20.98
C ASP A 112 -3.28 -11.84 21.28
N MET A 113 -4.10 -11.79 20.23
CA MET A 113 -5.55 -11.90 20.30
C MET A 113 -6.02 -13.36 20.21
N PRO A 114 -7.19 -13.70 20.78
CA PRO A 114 -7.79 -15.02 20.60
C PRO A 114 -7.94 -15.40 19.11
N ARG A 115 -7.60 -16.64 18.77
CA ARG A 115 -7.63 -17.14 17.38
C ARG A 115 -9.00 -16.99 16.71
N SER A 116 -10.08 -17.01 17.48
CA SER A 116 -11.45 -16.80 16.97
C SER A 116 -11.64 -15.44 16.28
N LYS A 117 -10.84 -14.43 16.64
CA LYS A 117 -10.88 -13.08 16.03
C LYS A 117 -10.02 -12.95 14.78
N TRP A 118 -9.05 -13.85 14.57
CA TRP A 118 -8.05 -13.71 13.49
C TRP A 118 -8.68 -13.68 12.11
N SER A 119 -9.59 -14.62 11.81
CA SER A 119 -10.22 -14.73 10.49
C SER A 119 -11.00 -13.45 10.16
N ARG A 120 -11.85 -12.99 11.06
CA ARG A 120 -12.66 -11.79 10.84
C ARG A 120 -11.78 -10.54 10.60
N ILE A 121 -10.82 -10.27 11.50
CA ILE A 121 -9.97 -9.08 11.41
C ILE A 121 -9.09 -9.12 10.17
N SER A 122 -8.57 -10.30 9.80
CA SER A 122 -7.72 -10.44 8.62
C SER A 122 -8.51 -10.34 7.32
N SER A 123 -9.73 -10.90 7.24
CA SER A 123 -10.59 -10.72 6.06
C SER A 123 -10.99 -9.26 5.88
N GLU A 124 -11.45 -8.60 6.95
CA GLU A 124 -11.74 -7.17 6.92
C GLU A 124 -10.53 -6.34 6.45
N THR A 125 -9.32 -6.70 6.88
CA THR A 125 -8.09 -6.03 6.46
C THR A 125 -7.83 -6.21 4.97
N LEU A 126 -8.04 -7.42 4.41
CA LEU A 126 -7.85 -7.67 2.97
C LEU A 126 -8.94 -7.05 2.11
N ASP A 127 -10.18 -7.05 2.59
CA ASP A 127 -11.35 -6.65 1.79
C ASP A 127 -11.57 -5.14 1.81
N ILE A 128 -11.10 -4.44 2.86
CA ILE A 128 -11.36 -3.00 3.06
C ILE A 128 -10.07 -2.19 3.13
N TYR A 129 -9.24 -2.43 4.16
CA TYR A 129 -8.10 -1.54 4.44
C TYR A 129 -6.97 -1.66 3.41
N ALA A 130 -6.67 -2.86 2.94
CA ALA A 130 -5.63 -3.05 1.94
C ALA A 130 -6.00 -2.41 0.58
N PRO A 131 -7.22 -2.57 0.02
CA PRO A 131 -7.64 -1.83 -1.17
C PRO A 131 -7.57 -0.30 -1.02
N ILE A 132 -7.99 0.25 0.13
CA ILE A 132 -7.88 1.69 0.40
C ILE A 132 -6.42 2.13 0.40
N ALA A 133 -5.54 1.42 1.10
CA ALA A 133 -4.11 1.72 1.10
C ALA A 133 -3.53 1.69 -0.32
N HIS A 134 -3.95 0.71 -1.15
CA HIS A 134 -3.55 0.62 -2.55
C HIS A 134 -4.05 1.80 -3.38
N ARG A 135 -5.32 2.19 -3.21
CA ARG A 135 -5.92 3.32 -3.93
C ARG A 135 -5.26 4.65 -3.58
N LEU A 136 -4.89 4.83 -2.31
CA LEU A 136 -4.12 5.98 -1.85
C LEU A 136 -2.63 5.92 -2.23
N GLY A 137 -2.18 4.87 -2.93
CA GLY A 137 -0.80 4.70 -3.34
C GLY A 137 0.17 4.31 -2.21
N LEU A 138 -0.35 4.02 -1.01
CA LEU A 138 0.44 3.60 0.18
C LEU A 138 0.94 2.16 0.02
N ASN A 139 1.79 1.93 -0.98
CA ASN A 139 2.16 0.59 -1.41
C ASN A 139 2.92 -0.22 -0.36
N GLN A 140 3.65 0.42 0.55
CA GLN A 140 4.30 -0.26 1.66
C GLN A 140 3.25 -0.80 2.64
N THR A 141 2.34 0.05 3.11
CA THR A 141 1.23 -0.33 4.00
C THR A 141 0.34 -1.39 3.37
N TYR A 142 -0.02 -1.23 2.08
CA TYR A 142 -0.79 -2.20 1.33
C TYR A 142 -0.17 -3.60 1.36
N ARG A 143 1.11 -3.71 1.04
CA ARG A 143 1.83 -5.00 1.03
C ARG A 143 1.96 -5.60 2.42
N GLU A 144 2.23 -4.78 3.42
CA GLU A 144 2.34 -5.21 4.81
C GLU A 144 1.01 -5.75 5.32
N LEU A 145 -0.11 -5.01 5.13
CA LEU A 145 -1.44 -5.45 5.52
C LEU A 145 -1.82 -6.79 4.88
N GLN A 146 -1.52 -6.95 3.59
CA GLN A 146 -1.76 -8.20 2.88
C GLN A 146 -0.97 -9.38 3.45
N ASP A 147 0.31 -9.21 3.70
CA ASP A 147 1.18 -10.28 4.21
C ASP A 147 0.80 -10.66 5.66
N LEU A 148 0.51 -9.67 6.50
CA LEU A 148 0.05 -9.91 7.87
C LEU A 148 -1.30 -10.62 7.90
N ALA A 149 -2.25 -10.20 7.07
CA ALA A 149 -3.55 -10.86 6.97
C ALA A 149 -3.42 -12.29 6.43
N PHE A 150 -2.60 -12.50 5.42
CA PHE A 150 -2.31 -13.83 4.87
C PHE A 150 -1.72 -14.78 5.91
N ARG A 151 -0.79 -14.28 6.73
CA ARG A 151 -0.19 -15.04 7.83
C ARG A 151 -1.22 -15.62 8.79
N HIS A 152 -2.27 -14.84 9.11
CA HIS A 152 -3.30 -15.24 10.08
C HIS A 152 -4.47 -16.01 9.45
N LEU A 153 -4.84 -15.71 8.18
CA LEU A 153 -5.87 -16.46 7.47
C LEU A 153 -5.41 -17.85 7.01
N HIS A 154 -4.16 -17.97 6.58
CA HIS A 154 -3.63 -19.20 6.01
C HIS A 154 -2.25 -19.55 6.61
N PRO A 155 -2.14 -19.74 7.93
CA PRO A 155 -0.84 -19.88 8.62
C PRO A 155 0.02 -21.02 8.10
N TRP A 156 -0.59 -22.15 7.75
CA TRP A 156 0.13 -23.27 7.18
C TRP A 156 0.71 -22.96 5.79
N ARG A 157 -0.09 -22.33 4.92
CA ARG A 157 0.37 -21.90 3.58
C ARG A 157 1.45 -20.84 3.67
N TYR A 158 1.29 -19.89 4.58
CA TYR A 158 2.28 -18.87 4.86
C TYR A 158 3.61 -19.49 5.28
N ALA A 159 3.62 -20.40 6.26
CA ALA A 159 4.83 -21.10 6.73
C ALA A 159 5.49 -21.94 5.63
N THR A 160 4.69 -22.62 4.80
CA THR A 160 5.20 -23.42 3.67
C THR A 160 5.87 -22.53 2.62
N LEU A 161 5.25 -21.42 2.24
CA LEU A 161 5.82 -20.47 1.28
C LEU A 161 7.06 -19.77 1.85
N THR A 162 7.07 -19.40 3.13
CA THR A 162 8.26 -18.83 3.79
C THR A 162 9.47 -19.77 3.65
N LYS A 163 9.28 -21.06 3.92
CA LYS A 163 10.34 -22.06 3.76
C LYS A 163 10.78 -22.21 2.29
N ALA A 164 9.83 -22.24 1.36
CA ALA A 164 10.12 -22.39 -0.07
C ALA A 164 10.88 -21.19 -0.63
N VAL A 165 10.45 -19.96 -0.29
CA VAL A 165 11.10 -18.72 -0.68
C VAL A 165 12.50 -18.62 -0.06
N GLY A 166 12.65 -18.94 1.22
CA GLY A 166 13.96 -18.96 1.89
C GLY A 166 14.96 -19.90 1.22
N LYS A 167 14.56 -21.14 0.88
CA LYS A 167 15.39 -22.07 0.11
C LYS A 167 15.73 -21.54 -1.28
N SER A 168 14.77 -20.92 -1.97
CA SER A 168 14.99 -20.32 -3.29
C SER A 168 15.95 -19.12 -3.22
N ARG A 169 15.84 -18.28 -2.18
CA ARG A 169 16.72 -17.13 -1.94
C ARG A 169 18.18 -17.58 -1.81
N ASN A 170 18.44 -18.57 -0.98
CA ASN A 170 19.80 -19.06 -0.78
C ASN A 170 20.42 -19.61 -2.06
N ARG A 171 19.65 -20.34 -2.88
CA ARG A 171 20.13 -20.88 -4.17
C ARG A 171 20.37 -19.82 -5.23
N ARG A 172 19.71 -18.68 -5.15
CA ARG A 172 19.75 -17.61 -6.17
C ARG A 172 20.56 -16.40 -5.74
N ARG A 173 21.10 -16.40 -4.53
CA ARG A 173 21.84 -15.26 -3.97
C ARG A 173 22.98 -14.84 -4.89
N ASP A 174 23.83 -15.78 -5.28
CA ASP A 174 24.99 -15.52 -6.14
C ASP A 174 24.56 -15.01 -7.53
N LEU A 175 23.47 -15.57 -8.06
CA LEU A 175 22.92 -15.13 -9.34
C LEU A 175 22.39 -13.70 -9.27
N ILE A 176 21.67 -13.35 -8.20
CA ILE A 176 21.14 -11.98 -8.01
C ILE A 176 22.29 -10.98 -7.87
N GLN A 177 23.34 -11.34 -7.10
CA GLN A 177 24.54 -10.53 -6.96
C GLN A 177 25.29 -10.37 -8.28
N LYS A 178 25.39 -11.44 -9.08
CA LYS A 178 26.00 -11.40 -10.41
C LYS A 178 25.25 -10.44 -11.35
N VAL A 179 23.92 -10.59 -11.43
CA VAL A 179 23.08 -9.70 -12.25
C VAL A 179 23.20 -8.24 -11.79
N GLN A 180 23.22 -8.00 -10.49
CA GLN A 180 23.41 -6.66 -9.95
C GLN A 180 24.74 -6.07 -10.40
N ALA A 181 25.83 -6.81 -10.25
CA ALA A 181 27.16 -6.36 -10.66
C ALA A 181 27.27 -6.11 -12.18
N GLU A 182 26.68 -6.97 -13.01
CA GLU A 182 26.66 -6.80 -14.47
C GLU A 182 25.88 -5.54 -14.88
N VAL A 183 24.73 -5.30 -14.25
CA VAL A 183 23.88 -4.12 -14.53
C VAL A 183 24.56 -2.84 -14.05
N ASP A 184 25.12 -2.83 -12.84
CA ASP A 184 25.86 -1.69 -12.31
C ASP A 184 27.06 -1.34 -13.21
N ALA A 185 27.80 -2.33 -13.67
CA ALA A 185 28.93 -2.12 -14.59
C ALA A 185 28.48 -1.56 -15.96
N ALA A 186 27.35 -2.02 -16.48
CA ALA A 186 26.81 -1.52 -17.75
C ALA A 186 26.38 -0.04 -17.65
N PHE A 187 25.71 0.36 -16.58
CA PHE A 187 25.34 1.75 -16.34
C PHE A 187 26.57 2.64 -16.08
N ALA A 188 27.55 2.16 -15.35
CA ALA A 188 28.78 2.87 -15.08
C ALA A 188 29.57 3.19 -16.37
N LYS A 189 29.62 2.25 -17.32
CA LYS A 189 30.27 2.46 -18.65
C LYS A 189 29.65 3.61 -19.44
N LEU A 190 28.36 3.87 -19.24
CA LEU A 190 27.62 4.96 -19.89
C LEU A 190 27.62 6.26 -19.08
N GLY A 191 28.30 6.29 -17.92
CA GLY A 191 28.29 7.44 -17.02
C GLY A 191 26.93 7.74 -16.41
N MET A 192 26.00 6.80 -16.46
CA MET A 192 24.66 6.97 -15.91
C MET A 192 24.66 6.90 -14.38
N ARG A 193 24.05 7.87 -13.72
CA ARG A 193 23.79 7.83 -12.28
C ARG A 193 22.57 6.97 -12.02
N VAL A 194 22.80 5.77 -11.47
CA VAL A 194 21.74 4.80 -11.19
C VAL A 194 21.87 4.32 -9.77
N ARG A 195 20.73 4.22 -9.06
CA ARG A 195 20.62 3.50 -7.80
C ARG A 195 19.85 2.20 -8.06
N LEU A 196 20.55 1.09 -7.99
CA LEU A 196 19.96 -0.24 -8.16
C LEU A 196 19.58 -0.84 -6.82
N ALA A 197 18.32 -1.25 -6.65
CA ALA A 197 17.81 -1.86 -5.43
C ALA A 197 17.11 -3.18 -5.75
N GLY A 198 17.54 -4.26 -5.13
CA GLY A 198 16.85 -5.54 -5.21
C GLY A 198 15.48 -5.49 -4.56
N ARG A 199 14.51 -6.21 -5.13
CA ARG A 199 13.15 -6.36 -4.63
C ARG A 199 12.72 -7.82 -4.64
N GLU A 200 12.15 -8.27 -3.55
CA GLU A 200 11.48 -9.56 -3.44
C GLU A 200 9.96 -9.35 -3.37
N LYS A 201 9.18 -10.19 -4.05
CA LYS A 201 7.71 -10.18 -3.94
C LYS A 201 7.27 -10.68 -2.57
N THR A 202 6.20 -10.08 -2.04
CA THR A 202 5.59 -10.53 -0.78
C THR A 202 5.02 -11.94 -0.92
N LEU A 203 4.93 -12.66 0.19
CA LEU A 203 4.40 -14.03 0.21
C LEU A 203 2.94 -14.07 -0.26
N TYR A 204 2.16 -13.05 0.11
CA TYR A 204 0.79 -12.93 -0.37
C TYR A 204 0.70 -12.74 -1.88
N ALA A 205 1.55 -11.89 -2.47
CA ALA A 205 1.58 -11.70 -3.92
C ALA A 205 1.97 -12.97 -4.68
N ILE A 206 2.91 -13.75 -4.13
CA ILE A 206 3.26 -15.07 -4.67
C ILE A 206 2.07 -16.02 -4.57
N TYR A 207 1.42 -16.10 -3.40
CA TYR A 207 0.24 -16.93 -3.17
C TYR A 207 -0.91 -16.60 -4.11
N GLN A 208 -1.24 -15.31 -4.25
CA GLN A 208 -2.29 -14.86 -5.17
C GLN A 208 -1.97 -15.22 -6.63
N LYS A 209 -0.72 -15.06 -7.05
CA LYS A 209 -0.29 -15.45 -8.39
C LYS A 209 -0.44 -16.95 -8.63
N MET A 210 -0.05 -17.78 -7.64
CA MET A 210 -0.25 -19.22 -7.70
C MET A 210 -1.73 -19.58 -7.81
N LYS A 211 -2.58 -18.94 -6.98
CA LYS A 211 -4.03 -19.19 -6.95
C LYS A 211 -4.72 -18.78 -8.25
N LEU A 212 -4.49 -17.54 -8.71
CA LEU A 212 -5.19 -16.99 -9.89
C LEU A 212 -4.75 -17.63 -11.21
N LYS A 213 -3.51 -18.09 -11.30
CA LYS A 213 -2.93 -18.69 -12.51
C LYS A 213 -2.78 -20.21 -12.42
N HIS A 214 -3.29 -20.83 -11.36
CA HIS A 214 -3.17 -22.27 -11.09
C HIS A 214 -1.73 -22.79 -11.20
N LEU A 215 -0.75 -21.99 -10.69
CA LEU A 215 0.68 -22.32 -10.76
C LEU A 215 1.18 -23.00 -9.48
N SER A 216 2.11 -23.93 -9.63
CA SER A 216 2.96 -24.38 -8.52
C SER A 216 4.00 -23.30 -8.18
N PHE A 217 4.58 -23.35 -6.98
CA PHE A 217 5.63 -22.41 -6.58
C PHE A 217 6.84 -22.43 -7.54
N ALA A 218 7.20 -23.59 -8.07
CA ALA A 218 8.31 -23.72 -9.03
C ALA A 218 8.08 -22.96 -10.35
N GLN A 219 6.81 -22.78 -10.73
CA GLN A 219 6.41 -22.06 -11.95
C GLN A 219 6.32 -20.54 -11.74
N VAL A 220 6.42 -20.05 -10.49
CA VAL A 220 6.49 -18.61 -10.22
C VAL A 220 7.94 -18.15 -10.40
N THR A 221 8.27 -17.68 -11.59
CA THR A 221 9.65 -17.34 -11.99
C THR A 221 10.08 -15.92 -11.62
N ASP A 222 9.15 -15.00 -11.38
CA ASP A 222 9.36 -13.57 -11.14
C ASP A 222 9.27 -13.20 -9.65
N ILE A 223 9.89 -13.99 -8.78
CA ILE A 223 9.93 -13.75 -7.33
C ILE A 223 10.86 -12.58 -7.02
N TYR A 224 11.92 -12.42 -7.80
CA TYR A 224 12.93 -11.39 -7.63
C TYR A 224 12.88 -10.38 -8.76
N GLY A 225 13.18 -9.14 -8.42
CA GLY A 225 13.28 -8.06 -9.38
C GLY A 225 14.24 -6.98 -8.90
N PHE A 226 14.48 -6.00 -9.75
CA PHE A 226 15.30 -4.83 -9.44
C PHE A 226 14.54 -3.54 -9.70
N ARG A 227 14.80 -2.57 -8.84
CA ARG A 227 14.42 -1.17 -9.07
C ARG A 227 15.63 -0.42 -9.54
N VAL A 228 15.48 0.25 -10.66
CA VAL A 228 16.47 1.11 -11.28
C VAL A 228 15.97 2.54 -11.09
N ILE A 229 16.62 3.30 -10.20
CA ILE A 229 16.22 4.66 -9.89
C ILE A 229 17.22 5.60 -10.52
N VAL A 230 16.72 6.52 -11.34
CA VAL A 230 17.50 7.41 -12.21
C VAL A 230 17.06 8.87 -12.03
N PRO A 231 17.89 9.87 -12.44
CA PRO A 231 17.56 11.28 -12.24
C PRO A 231 16.37 11.77 -13.06
N THR A 232 16.24 11.37 -14.34
CA THR A 232 15.27 11.94 -15.27
C THR A 232 14.40 10.88 -15.94
N VAL A 233 13.27 11.33 -16.51
CA VAL A 233 12.38 10.46 -17.30
C VAL A 233 13.11 9.89 -18.53
N THR A 234 13.92 10.71 -19.21
CA THR A 234 14.74 10.27 -20.35
C THR A 234 15.69 9.16 -19.94
N ASP A 235 16.30 9.26 -18.76
CA ASP A 235 17.17 8.20 -18.22
C ASP A 235 16.42 6.90 -17.96
N CYS A 236 15.11 6.94 -17.62
CA CYS A 236 14.31 5.73 -17.49
C CYS A 236 14.24 4.93 -18.81
N TYR A 237 14.01 5.62 -19.93
CA TYR A 237 13.96 4.98 -21.26
C TYR A 237 15.36 4.58 -21.76
N THR A 238 16.39 5.35 -21.44
CA THR A 238 17.78 4.98 -21.72
C THR A 238 18.16 3.70 -20.95
N ALA A 239 17.82 3.63 -19.66
CA ALA A 239 18.06 2.45 -18.85
C ALA A 239 17.31 1.21 -19.37
N LEU A 240 16.08 1.38 -19.88
CA LEU A 240 15.34 0.31 -20.54
C LEU A 240 16.12 -0.21 -21.77
N GLY A 241 16.63 0.68 -22.62
CA GLY A 241 17.42 0.33 -23.81
C GLY A 241 18.68 -0.46 -23.45
N VAL A 242 19.41 -0.02 -22.42
CA VAL A 242 20.61 -0.71 -21.91
C VAL A 242 20.27 -2.12 -21.44
N LEU A 243 19.23 -2.26 -20.61
CA LEU A 243 18.81 -3.55 -20.08
C LEU A 243 18.35 -4.51 -21.20
N HIS A 244 17.64 -4.00 -22.22
CA HIS A 244 17.21 -4.81 -23.38
C HIS A 244 18.37 -5.23 -24.31
N GLN A 245 19.47 -4.48 -24.32
CA GLN A 245 20.71 -4.90 -25.00
C GLN A 245 21.44 -6.00 -24.22
N MET A 246 21.39 -5.96 -22.88
CA MET A 246 22.04 -6.96 -22.03
C MET A 246 21.28 -8.30 -21.97
N TYR A 247 19.96 -8.24 -21.88
CA TYR A 247 19.09 -9.40 -21.66
C TYR A 247 17.87 -9.37 -22.57
N LYS A 248 17.46 -10.54 -23.07
CA LYS A 248 16.30 -10.63 -23.96
C LYS A 248 14.99 -10.37 -23.18
N PRO A 249 14.12 -9.46 -23.66
CA PRO A 249 12.83 -9.22 -23.05
C PRO A 249 11.88 -10.39 -23.27
N VAL A 250 11.08 -10.70 -22.25
CA VAL A 250 9.98 -11.67 -22.35
C VAL A 250 8.80 -10.99 -23.07
N PRO A 251 8.32 -11.53 -24.21
CA PRO A 251 7.22 -10.93 -24.97
C PRO A 251 5.97 -10.70 -24.09
N GLY A 252 5.30 -9.55 -24.29
CA GLY A 252 4.09 -9.19 -23.55
C GLY A 252 4.30 -8.84 -22.06
N LYS A 253 5.56 -8.70 -21.60
CA LYS A 253 5.89 -8.35 -20.22
C LYS A 253 6.45 -6.94 -20.05
N PHE A 254 6.40 -6.12 -21.07
CA PHE A 254 6.69 -4.70 -20.98
C PHE A 254 5.42 -3.92 -20.66
N LYS A 255 5.52 -2.94 -19.74
CA LYS A 255 4.43 -2.01 -19.40
C LYS A 255 5.03 -0.63 -19.18
N ASP A 256 4.47 0.36 -19.84
CA ASP A 256 4.84 1.77 -19.68
C ASP A 256 3.79 2.48 -18.82
N HIS A 257 4.10 2.60 -17.54
CA HIS A 257 3.31 3.38 -16.59
C HIS A 257 3.86 4.80 -16.39
N ILE A 258 4.85 5.26 -17.20
CA ILE A 258 5.25 6.66 -17.24
C ILE A 258 4.36 7.39 -18.23
N ALA A 259 4.21 6.87 -19.44
CA ALA A 259 3.33 7.43 -20.45
C ALA A 259 1.84 7.33 -20.04
N ILE A 260 1.44 6.22 -19.42
CA ILE A 260 0.08 5.98 -18.94
C ILE A 260 0.16 5.67 -17.43
N ALA A 261 0.12 6.74 -16.61
CA ALA A 261 0.16 6.63 -15.16
C ALA A 261 -1.07 5.85 -14.63
N LYS A 262 -0.87 5.08 -13.57
CA LYS A 262 -2.01 4.47 -12.87
C LYS A 262 -2.87 5.52 -12.16
N LEU A 263 -4.12 5.18 -11.90
CA LEU A 263 -5.07 6.07 -11.22
C LEU A 263 -4.60 6.55 -9.82
N ASN A 264 -3.75 5.79 -9.15
CA ASN A 264 -3.14 6.17 -7.88
C ASN A 264 -1.81 6.94 -8.03
N GLY A 265 -1.51 7.47 -9.21
CA GLY A 265 -0.30 8.24 -9.49
C GLY A 265 0.98 7.41 -9.63
N TYR A 266 0.91 6.10 -9.58
CA TYR A 266 2.08 5.24 -9.77
C TYR A 266 2.62 5.35 -11.20
N GLN A 267 3.91 5.67 -11.32
CA GLN A 267 4.66 5.74 -12.58
C GLN A 267 5.93 4.89 -12.49
N SER A 268 6.19 4.09 -13.52
CA SER A 268 7.41 3.30 -13.70
C SER A 268 7.37 2.58 -15.04
N LEU A 269 8.51 2.34 -15.69
CA LEU A 269 8.62 1.34 -16.74
C LEU A 269 8.80 -0.03 -16.09
N HIS A 270 8.10 -1.03 -16.59
CA HIS A 270 8.26 -2.42 -16.14
C HIS A 270 8.67 -3.28 -17.33
N THR A 271 9.70 -4.08 -17.17
CA THR A 271 10.07 -5.11 -18.14
C THR A 271 10.50 -6.37 -17.41
N THR A 272 10.23 -7.52 -18.01
CA THR A 272 10.74 -8.81 -17.53
C THR A 272 11.74 -9.34 -18.55
N LEU A 273 12.94 -9.64 -18.09
CA LEU A 273 14.06 -10.05 -18.92
C LEU A 273 14.48 -11.46 -18.57
N VAL A 274 14.97 -12.19 -19.57
CA VAL A 274 15.57 -13.52 -19.39
C VAL A 274 17.03 -13.31 -18.97
N GLY A 275 17.27 -13.42 -17.68
CA GLY A 275 18.61 -13.30 -17.09
C GLY A 275 19.44 -14.57 -17.25
N PRO A 276 20.63 -14.62 -16.62
CA PRO A 276 21.49 -15.77 -16.62
C PRO A 276 20.75 -17.04 -16.16
N SER A 277 21.10 -18.19 -16.76
CA SER A 277 20.45 -19.49 -16.48
C SER A 277 18.95 -19.55 -16.79
N GLY A 278 18.44 -18.66 -17.67
CA GLY A 278 17.04 -18.66 -18.11
C GLY A 278 16.03 -18.19 -17.04
N ILE A 279 16.49 -17.49 -15.99
CA ILE A 279 15.62 -17.01 -14.93
C ILE A 279 15.01 -15.66 -15.33
N ASN A 280 13.69 -15.54 -15.20
CA ASN A 280 12.99 -14.28 -15.44
C ASN A 280 13.23 -13.30 -14.29
N ILE A 281 13.65 -12.09 -14.62
CA ILE A 281 13.93 -11.00 -13.68
C ILE A 281 13.12 -9.79 -14.09
N GLU A 282 12.34 -9.25 -13.17
CA GLU A 282 11.57 -8.03 -13.38
C GLU A 282 12.43 -6.81 -13.07
N PHE A 283 12.47 -5.84 -13.99
CA PHE A 283 13.09 -4.53 -13.77
C PHE A 283 12.03 -3.44 -13.78
N GLN A 284 12.12 -2.53 -12.80
CA GLN A 284 11.27 -1.37 -12.66
C GLN A 284 12.13 -0.11 -12.71
N MET A 285 11.98 0.71 -13.75
CA MET A 285 12.73 1.95 -13.92
C MET A 285 11.84 3.16 -13.61
N ARG A 286 12.34 4.09 -12.82
CA ARG A 286 11.62 5.29 -12.40
C ARG A 286 12.57 6.36 -11.88
N THR A 287 12.11 7.61 -11.84
CA THR A 287 12.88 8.70 -11.20
C THR A 287 12.78 8.60 -9.67
N GLU A 288 13.62 9.39 -8.96
CA GLU A 288 13.54 9.49 -7.49
C GLU A 288 12.15 10.01 -7.05
N GLU A 289 11.61 11.02 -7.75
CA GLU A 289 10.28 11.56 -7.46
C GLU A 289 9.19 10.48 -7.63
N MET A 290 9.19 9.76 -8.76
CA MET A 290 8.28 8.64 -8.98
C MET A 290 8.45 7.54 -7.92
N HIS A 291 9.67 7.36 -7.41
CA HIS A 291 9.94 6.38 -6.36
C HIS A 291 9.28 6.77 -5.05
N VAL A 292 9.38 8.04 -4.65
CA VAL A 292 8.72 8.55 -3.44
C VAL A 292 7.20 8.41 -3.56
N VAL A 293 6.62 8.83 -4.69
CA VAL A 293 5.17 8.66 -4.95
C VAL A 293 4.77 7.18 -4.93
N ALA A 294 5.58 6.30 -5.52
CA ALA A 294 5.30 4.86 -5.56
C ALA A 294 5.38 4.15 -4.19
N GLU A 295 6.11 4.69 -3.22
CA GLU A 295 6.20 4.09 -1.87
C GLU A 295 5.26 4.78 -0.86
N ALA A 296 5.11 6.11 -0.92
CA ALA A 296 4.37 6.92 0.05
C ALA A 296 2.96 7.33 -0.42
N GLY A 297 2.64 7.21 -1.72
CA GLY A 297 1.32 7.58 -2.27
C GLY A 297 0.93 9.02 -1.91
N VAL A 298 -0.30 9.21 -1.46
CA VAL A 298 -0.80 10.53 -1.04
C VAL A 298 0.02 11.14 0.10
N ALA A 299 0.66 10.34 0.95
CA ALA A 299 1.53 10.82 2.01
C ALA A 299 2.81 11.49 1.47
N ALA A 300 3.18 11.28 0.20
CA ALA A 300 4.29 11.98 -0.45
C ALA A 300 4.13 13.50 -0.41
N HIS A 301 2.89 14.01 -0.41
CA HIS A 301 2.62 15.44 -0.30
C HIS A 301 3.24 16.06 0.96
N TRP A 302 3.10 15.42 2.13
CA TRP A 302 3.72 15.90 3.37
C TRP A 302 5.24 15.78 3.35
N LEU A 303 5.78 14.78 2.63
CA LEU A 303 7.23 14.64 2.43
C LEU A 303 7.82 15.81 1.62
N TYR A 304 7.11 16.29 0.58
CA TYR A 304 7.57 17.40 -0.28
C TYR A 304 7.29 18.78 0.32
N LYS A 305 6.20 18.96 1.05
CA LYS A 305 5.88 20.25 1.69
C LYS A 305 6.96 20.72 2.67
N ALA A 306 7.69 19.79 3.26
CA ALA A 306 8.84 20.07 4.13
C ALA A 306 10.09 20.59 3.36
N GLN A 307 10.11 20.50 2.02
CA GLN A 307 11.25 20.88 1.17
C GLN A 307 10.98 22.05 0.22
N ASP A 308 9.84 22.75 0.37
CA ASP A 308 9.45 23.92 -0.45
C ASP A 308 9.45 23.72 -1.99
N THR A 309 9.46 22.47 -2.45
CA THR A 309 9.45 22.13 -3.88
C THR A 309 8.04 21.72 -4.31
N GLY A 310 7.35 22.63 -4.96
CA GLY A 310 5.94 22.60 -5.33
C GLY A 310 5.46 21.51 -6.30
N SER A 311 5.52 20.26 -5.92
CA SER A 311 4.94 19.17 -6.70
C SER A 311 3.59 18.70 -6.10
N GLY A 312 2.52 19.42 -6.43
CA GLY A 312 1.15 19.12 -6.00
C GLY A 312 0.46 17.95 -6.75
N ALA A 313 1.20 17.04 -7.41
CA ALA A 313 0.60 15.98 -8.21
C ALA A 313 -0.04 14.87 -7.34
N ALA A 314 0.64 14.44 -6.27
CA ALA A 314 0.13 13.40 -5.37
C ALA A 314 -1.07 13.89 -4.53
N GLU A 315 -1.04 15.16 -4.09
CA GLU A 315 -2.16 15.81 -3.39
C GLU A 315 -3.40 15.89 -4.29
N ARG A 316 -3.22 16.34 -5.54
CA ARG A 316 -4.30 16.43 -6.52
C ARG A 316 -4.96 15.08 -6.81
N LEU A 317 -4.19 13.99 -6.80
CA LEU A 317 -4.72 12.64 -7.04
C LEU A 317 -5.52 12.11 -5.84
N GLY A 318 -5.01 12.28 -4.62
CA GLY A 318 -5.72 11.90 -3.40
C GLY A 318 -6.99 12.73 -3.22
N THR A 319 -6.90 14.06 -3.39
CA THR A 319 -8.04 14.99 -3.29
C THR A 319 -9.08 14.72 -4.38
N LYS A 320 -8.66 14.46 -5.63
CA LYS A 320 -9.58 14.11 -6.71
C LYS A 320 -10.33 12.82 -6.43
N TRP A 321 -9.67 11.80 -5.91
CA TRP A 321 -10.36 10.57 -5.57
C TRP A 321 -11.35 10.75 -4.42
N LEU A 322 -10.97 11.47 -3.36
CA LEU A 322 -11.90 11.80 -2.27
C LEU A 322 -13.07 12.63 -2.77
N GLN A 323 -12.84 13.57 -3.70
CA GLN A 323 -13.92 14.33 -4.33
C GLN A 323 -14.83 13.41 -5.15
N SER A 324 -14.29 12.50 -5.94
CA SER A 324 -15.10 11.54 -6.72
C SER A 324 -15.98 10.65 -5.83
N LEU A 325 -15.53 10.31 -4.62
CA LEU A 325 -16.36 9.60 -3.65
C LEU A 325 -17.56 10.43 -3.17
N LEU A 326 -17.37 11.73 -2.96
CA LEU A 326 -18.46 12.65 -2.63
C LEU A 326 -19.44 12.81 -3.79
N ASP A 327 -18.92 12.88 -5.01
CA ASP A 327 -19.73 12.95 -6.23
C ASP A 327 -20.56 11.67 -6.42
N ILE A 328 -19.94 10.49 -6.29
CA ILE A 328 -20.64 9.19 -6.32
C ILE A 328 -21.73 9.13 -5.24
N GLN A 329 -21.45 9.66 -4.04
CA GLN A 329 -22.48 9.70 -2.99
C GLN A 329 -23.70 10.54 -3.38
N ASN A 330 -23.47 11.68 -4.02
CA ASN A 330 -24.57 12.58 -4.42
C ASN A 330 -25.40 12.00 -5.58
N GLU A 331 -24.81 11.12 -6.38
CA GLU A 331 -25.43 10.49 -7.54
C GLU A 331 -26.12 9.16 -7.19
N THR A 332 -25.75 8.49 -6.10
CA THR A 332 -26.28 7.18 -5.72
C THR A 332 -27.43 7.28 -4.74
N ARG A 333 -28.45 6.43 -4.92
CA ARG A 333 -29.70 6.44 -4.14
C ARG A 333 -29.58 5.68 -2.82
N ASP A 334 -28.78 4.60 -2.81
CA ASP A 334 -28.62 3.74 -1.66
C ASP A 334 -27.16 3.28 -1.47
N ALA A 335 -26.92 2.58 -0.36
CA ALA A 335 -25.58 2.13 0.01
C ALA A 335 -25.05 0.99 -0.88
N ALA A 336 -25.92 0.18 -1.46
CA ALA A 336 -25.54 -0.92 -2.34
C ALA A 336 -25.05 -0.39 -3.69
N GLU A 337 -25.80 0.55 -4.29
CA GLU A 337 -25.44 1.26 -5.51
C GLU A 337 -24.11 2.04 -5.31
N PHE A 338 -23.98 2.75 -4.19
CA PHE A 338 -22.74 3.43 -3.82
C PHE A 338 -21.56 2.43 -3.76
N TRP A 339 -21.77 1.28 -3.10
CA TRP A 339 -20.74 0.25 -2.96
C TRP A 339 -20.30 -0.34 -4.30
N ASP A 340 -21.25 -0.57 -5.21
CA ASP A 340 -20.93 -1.09 -6.53
C ASP A 340 -20.12 -0.10 -7.38
N HIS A 341 -20.44 1.20 -7.32
CA HIS A 341 -19.65 2.25 -7.95
C HIS A 341 -18.24 2.35 -7.33
N VAL A 342 -18.15 2.28 -6.02
CA VAL A 342 -16.85 2.35 -5.32
C VAL A 342 -15.99 1.11 -5.56
N LYS A 343 -16.58 -0.08 -5.68
CA LYS A 343 -15.83 -1.30 -6.06
C LYS A 343 -15.10 -1.13 -7.39
N VAL A 344 -15.78 -0.56 -8.36
CA VAL A 344 -15.19 -0.25 -9.67
C VAL A 344 -13.95 0.62 -9.52
N ASP A 345 -14.02 1.61 -8.66
CA ASP A 345 -12.93 2.57 -8.40
C ASP A 345 -11.80 1.96 -7.55
N LEU A 346 -12.13 1.10 -6.59
CA LEU A 346 -11.15 0.43 -5.72
C LEU A 346 -10.38 -0.69 -6.43
N PHE A 347 -11.01 -1.32 -7.44
CA PHE A 347 -10.45 -2.46 -8.17
C PHE A 347 -10.26 -2.12 -9.66
N PRO A 348 -9.34 -1.21 -10.01
CA PRO A 348 -9.17 -0.68 -11.37
C PRO A 348 -8.63 -1.71 -12.40
N ASP A 349 -8.28 -2.92 -11.97
CA ASP A 349 -7.86 -4.00 -12.86
C ASP A 349 -9.06 -4.78 -13.47
N ALA A 350 -10.30 -4.36 -13.19
CA ALA A 350 -11.49 -4.88 -13.83
C ALA A 350 -11.56 -4.38 -15.29
N VAL A 351 -11.69 -5.30 -16.24
CA VAL A 351 -11.88 -4.98 -17.66
C VAL A 351 -13.34 -4.62 -17.87
N TYR A 352 -13.60 -3.38 -18.27
CA TYR A 352 -14.95 -2.98 -18.71
C TYR A 352 -15.18 -3.46 -20.15
N VAL A 353 -16.15 -4.32 -20.36
CA VAL A 353 -16.64 -4.67 -21.68
C VAL A 353 -17.86 -3.80 -21.94
N PHE A 354 -17.72 -2.83 -22.82
CA PHE A 354 -18.88 -2.12 -23.38
C PHE A 354 -19.51 -3.03 -24.43
N THR A 355 -20.74 -3.46 -24.21
CA THR A 355 -21.57 -4.03 -25.26
C THR A 355 -22.17 -2.90 -26.08
N PRO A 356 -22.26 -3.02 -27.42
CA PRO A 356 -22.83 -1.99 -28.28
C PRO A 356 -24.30 -1.74 -27.98
#